data_1613032d495c2ae0c1dec9c5bab3abcf
#
_entry.id   1613032d495c2ae0c1dec9c5bab3abcf
#
_cell.length_a   1.000
_cell.length_b   1.000
_cell.length_c   1.000
_cell.angle_alpha   90.00
_cell.angle_beta   90.00
_cell.angle_gamma   90.00
#
_symmetry.space_group_name_H-M   'P 1'
#
loop_
_entity.id
_entity.type
_entity.pdbx_description
1 polymer ?
#
loop_
_entity_poly.entity_id
_entity_poly.type
_entity_poly.pdbx_seq_one_letter_code
_entity_poly.pdbx_strand_id
1 'polypeptide(L)'
;MADDSDKENKSYDLHLVTEVGFAVLGNELTLAMVPGELMPEIAVGGVLPDWASYNGTEWKYPPLKDIFGTDLAVIGLCNDFIGYIVPDNDFGSVFAPLHYEEAVSAGKNTASNIVSAFIRLKDRADKFTVKESQIMTE
;
A
#
# COMPACT_ATOMS: atom_id res chain seq x y z
N MET A 1 4.45 24.01 47.81
CA MET A 1 4.91 24.09 46.40
C MET A 1 5.09 22.67 45.92
N ALA A 2 4.09 22.16 45.19
CA ALA A 2 4.19 20.83 44.58
C ALA A 2 4.92 20.98 43.25
N ASP A 3 5.95 20.17 43.06
CA ASP A 3 6.75 20.11 41.84
C ASP A 3 5.89 19.48 40.74
N ASP A 4 5.61 20.27 39.69
CA ASP A 4 4.76 19.89 38.56
C ASP A 4 5.60 19.40 37.37
N SER A 5 6.75 18.74 37.63
CA SER A 5 7.76 18.34 36.63
C SER A 5 7.52 16.98 36.02
N ASP A 6 6.51 16.19 36.41
CA ASP A 6 6.24 14.85 35.91
C ASP A 6 5.04 14.78 34.93
N LYS A 7 4.91 15.75 34.04
CA LYS A 7 4.12 15.49 32.81
C LYS A 7 4.95 14.69 31.85
N GLU A 8 5.03 13.38 32.07
CA GLU A 8 5.45 12.42 31.04
C GLU A 8 4.70 12.74 29.75
N ASN A 9 5.47 13.17 28.76
CA ASN A 9 5.00 13.37 27.40
C ASN A 9 4.75 11.97 26.82
N LYS A 10 3.59 11.36 27.15
CA LYS A 10 3.17 10.08 26.56
C LYS A 10 2.86 10.34 25.08
N SER A 11 3.83 10.07 24.25
CA SER A 11 3.63 9.90 22.81
C SER A 11 2.70 8.70 22.63
N TYR A 12 1.47 8.95 22.25
CA TYR A 12 0.56 7.88 21.82
C TYR A 12 0.89 7.57 20.37
N ASP A 13 1.55 6.45 20.11
CA ASP A 13 1.69 5.91 18.76
C ASP A 13 0.31 5.42 18.29
N LEU A 14 -0.32 6.21 17.44
CA LEU A 14 -1.55 5.82 16.76
C LEU A 14 -1.19 4.86 15.64
N HIS A 15 -1.62 3.60 15.78
CA HIS A 15 -1.50 2.59 14.75
C HIS A 15 -2.84 2.41 14.05
N LEU A 16 -2.82 2.49 12.71
CA LEU A 16 -3.95 2.09 11.88
C LEU A 16 -3.68 0.65 11.42
N VAL A 17 -4.62 -0.24 11.69
CA VAL A 17 -4.56 -1.64 11.24
C VAL A 17 -5.59 -1.81 10.13
N THR A 18 -5.13 -2.26 8.97
CA THR A 18 -5.98 -2.57 7.82
C THR A 18 -5.44 -3.79 7.09
N GLU A 19 -6.11 -4.23 6.05
CA GLU A 19 -5.73 -5.40 5.28
C GLU A 19 -5.81 -5.18 3.78
N VAL A 20 -5.01 -5.95 3.05
CA VAL A 20 -5.08 -6.09 1.60
C VAL A 20 -5.39 -7.53 1.24
N GLY A 21 -6.03 -7.75 0.10
CA GLY A 21 -6.34 -9.09 -0.37
C GLY A 21 -6.14 -9.21 -1.87
N PHE A 22 -6.03 -10.44 -2.36
CA PHE A 22 -6.19 -10.71 -3.78
C PHE A 22 -6.95 -12.01 -4.01
N ALA A 23 -7.61 -12.10 -5.16
CA ALA A 23 -8.28 -13.30 -5.62
C ALA A 23 -7.93 -13.56 -7.09
N VAL A 24 -7.74 -14.82 -7.44
CA VAL A 24 -7.49 -15.25 -8.82
C VAL A 24 -8.75 -15.97 -9.32
N LEU A 25 -9.33 -15.46 -10.41
CA LEU A 25 -10.53 -16.01 -11.03
C LEU A 25 -10.13 -16.78 -12.30
N GLY A 26 -10.08 -18.10 -12.18
CA GLY A 26 -9.55 -18.95 -13.25
C GLY A 26 -8.08 -18.65 -13.52
N ASN A 27 -7.72 -18.58 -14.81
CA ASN A 27 -6.37 -18.19 -15.26
C ASN A 27 -6.37 -16.81 -15.94
N GLU A 28 -7.47 -16.05 -15.83
CA GLU A 28 -7.74 -14.92 -16.70
C GLU A 28 -7.79 -13.58 -15.96
N LEU A 29 -8.08 -13.57 -14.66
CA LEU A 29 -8.24 -12.32 -13.93
C LEU A 29 -7.73 -12.42 -12.50
N THR A 30 -6.90 -11.49 -12.11
CA THR A 30 -6.51 -11.27 -10.71
C THR A 30 -7.18 -9.99 -10.19
N LEU A 31 -7.86 -10.09 -9.05
CA LEU A 31 -8.41 -8.96 -8.34
C LEU A 31 -7.48 -8.60 -7.18
N ALA A 32 -6.99 -7.36 -7.12
CA ALA A 32 -6.31 -6.83 -5.95
C ALA A 32 -7.26 -5.91 -5.19
N MET A 33 -7.46 -6.18 -3.92
CA MET A 33 -8.36 -5.44 -3.03
C MET A 33 -7.54 -4.55 -2.11
N VAL A 34 -7.80 -3.25 -2.15
CA VAL A 34 -7.07 -2.24 -1.36
C VAL A 34 -8.02 -1.44 -0.46
N PRO A 35 -7.59 -1.05 0.75
CA PRO A 35 -8.46 -0.41 1.75
C PRO A 35 -8.65 1.10 1.52
N GLY A 36 -8.33 1.63 0.36
CA GLY A 36 -8.43 3.04 0.04
C GLY A 36 -8.47 3.31 -1.45
N GLU A 37 -8.32 4.56 -1.84
CA GLU A 37 -8.25 5.00 -3.22
C GLU A 37 -6.79 4.98 -3.70
N LEU A 38 -6.42 3.93 -4.44
CA LEU A 38 -5.06 3.73 -4.92
C LEU A 38 -4.77 4.65 -6.10
N MET A 39 -3.67 5.41 -6.03
CA MET A 39 -3.17 6.18 -7.16
C MET A 39 -2.79 5.24 -8.32
N PRO A 40 -3.24 5.53 -9.57
CA PRO A 40 -3.11 4.61 -10.71
C PRO A 40 -1.67 4.16 -11.00
N GLU A 41 -0.70 5.03 -10.79
CA GLU A 41 0.72 4.75 -11.02
C GLU A 41 1.28 3.63 -10.11
N ILE A 42 0.70 3.42 -8.93
CA ILE A 42 1.05 2.30 -8.05
C ILE A 42 0.56 0.98 -8.65
N ALA A 43 -0.60 1.01 -9.33
CA ALA A 43 -1.16 -0.18 -9.97
C ALA A 43 -0.44 -0.53 -11.28
N VAL A 44 -0.25 0.46 -12.17
CA VAL A 44 0.17 0.24 -13.56
C VAL A 44 1.58 0.76 -13.87
N GLY A 45 2.25 1.38 -12.92
CA GLY A 45 3.56 2.02 -13.11
C GLY A 45 3.45 3.47 -13.58
N GLY A 46 4.59 4.16 -13.56
CA GLY A 46 4.65 5.58 -13.92
C GLY A 46 4.78 6.50 -12.71
N VAL A 47 5.09 5.95 -11.53
CA VAL A 47 5.45 6.76 -10.35
C VAL A 47 6.60 7.69 -10.73
N LEU A 48 6.51 8.95 -10.34
CA LEU A 48 7.49 9.97 -10.66
C LEU A 48 8.89 9.59 -10.17
N PRO A 49 9.93 9.82 -10.99
CA PRO A 49 11.30 9.61 -10.57
C PRO A 49 11.70 10.62 -9.49
N ASP A 50 12.81 10.36 -8.80
CA ASP A 50 13.32 11.19 -7.72
C ASP A 50 13.43 12.68 -8.06
N TRP A 51 13.96 13.01 -9.24
CA TRP A 51 14.13 14.40 -9.71
C TRP A 51 12.82 15.14 -10.00
N ALA A 52 11.71 14.44 -10.17
CA ALA A 52 10.39 15.01 -10.46
C ALA A 52 9.40 14.88 -9.29
N SER A 53 9.68 14.00 -8.35
CA SER A 53 8.81 13.75 -7.19
C SER A 53 8.91 14.85 -6.14
N TYR A 54 7.85 15.08 -5.39
CA TYR A 54 7.78 16.11 -4.36
C TYR A 54 8.89 16.00 -3.30
N ASN A 55 9.25 14.77 -2.91
CA ASN A 55 10.25 14.54 -1.86
C ASN A 55 11.68 14.35 -2.39
N GLY A 56 11.90 14.38 -3.71
CA GLY A 56 13.22 14.17 -4.30
C GLY A 56 13.82 12.79 -3.97
N THR A 57 12.99 11.77 -3.78
CA THR A 57 13.41 10.41 -3.43
C THR A 57 12.89 9.40 -4.42
N GLU A 58 13.60 8.29 -4.58
CA GLU A 58 13.23 7.21 -5.48
C GLU A 58 12.08 6.36 -4.90
N TRP A 59 11.11 6.00 -5.75
CA TRP A 59 10.14 4.96 -5.47
C TRP A 59 10.74 3.59 -5.80
N LYS A 60 10.83 2.70 -4.79
CA LYS A 60 11.59 1.43 -4.89
C LYS A 60 10.70 0.19 -5.08
N TYR A 61 9.41 0.37 -5.21
CA TYR A 61 8.47 -0.75 -5.27
C TYR A 61 7.98 -0.97 -6.71
N PRO A 62 7.78 -2.23 -7.12
CA PRO A 62 7.16 -2.53 -8.40
C PRO A 62 5.69 -2.10 -8.41
N PRO A 63 5.12 -1.77 -9.56
CA PRO A 63 3.68 -1.61 -9.69
C PRO A 63 2.97 -2.95 -9.47
N LEU A 64 1.72 -2.92 -9.04
CA LEU A 64 0.96 -4.15 -8.75
C LEU A 64 0.85 -5.09 -9.96
N LYS A 65 0.79 -4.54 -11.19
CA LYS A 65 0.79 -5.35 -12.42
C LYS A 65 2.03 -6.22 -12.57
N ASP A 66 3.17 -5.79 -12.05
CA ASP A 66 4.41 -6.59 -12.14
C ASP A 66 4.47 -7.68 -11.05
N ILE A 67 3.64 -7.55 -10.00
CA ILE A 67 3.47 -8.56 -8.95
C ILE A 67 2.45 -9.62 -9.38
N PHE A 68 1.34 -9.21 -10.01
CA PHE A 68 0.17 -10.04 -10.26
C PHE A 68 -0.08 -10.37 -11.74
N GLY A 69 0.64 -9.75 -12.67
CA GLY A 69 0.41 -9.86 -14.11
C GLY A 69 -0.47 -8.76 -14.69
N THR A 70 -0.58 -8.73 -16.01
CA THR A 70 -1.30 -7.69 -16.76
C THR A 70 -2.82 -7.79 -16.66
N ASP A 71 -3.34 -8.98 -16.37
CA ASP A 71 -4.78 -9.23 -16.20
C ASP A 71 -5.23 -8.91 -14.75
N LEU A 72 -4.81 -7.73 -14.29
CA LEU A 72 -5.07 -7.21 -12.95
C LEU A 72 -6.21 -6.20 -12.97
N ALA A 73 -7.19 -6.39 -12.11
CA ALA A 73 -8.15 -5.37 -11.72
C ALA A 73 -7.92 -4.98 -10.25
N VAL A 74 -7.86 -3.67 -9.98
CA VAL A 74 -7.76 -3.15 -8.62
C VAL A 74 -9.13 -2.68 -8.15
N ILE A 75 -9.54 -3.16 -6.97
CA ILE A 75 -10.79 -2.75 -6.33
C ILE A 75 -10.41 -1.93 -5.09
N GLY A 76 -10.66 -0.63 -5.16
CA GLY A 76 -10.47 0.29 -4.05
C GLY A 76 -11.56 0.18 -2.98
N LEU A 77 -11.32 0.78 -1.82
CA LEU A 77 -12.26 0.89 -0.71
C LEU A 77 -12.79 -0.47 -0.22
N CYS A 78 -11.96 -1.51 -0.34
CA CYS A 78 -12.28 -2.85 0.15
C CYS A 78 -11.90 -2.99 1.62
N ASN A 79 -12.83 -3.47 2.42
CA ASN A 79 -12.73 -3.71 3.86
C ASN A 79 -12.65 -2.44 4.71
N ASP A 80 -11.93 -1.42 4.26
CA ASP A 80 -11.72 -0.16 4.98
C ASP A 80 -11.75 1.06 4.06
N PHE A 81 -11.79 2.23 4.66
CA PHE A 81 -11.66 3.53 4.00
C PHE A 81 -10.56 4.35 4.65
N ILE A 82 -9.31 4.13 4.22
CA ILE A 82 -8.14 4.84 4.77
C ILE A 82 -7.75 6.09 3.96
N GLY A 83 -8.61 6.51 3.02
CA GLY A 83 -8.37 7.63 2.12
C GLY A 83 -7.48 7.28 0.93
N TYR A 84 -6.78 8.29 0.40
CA TYR A 84 -5.91 8.11 -0.75
C TYR A 84 -4.60 7.43 -0.39
N ILE A 85 -4.14 6.59 -1.32
CA ILE A 85 -2.88 5.87 -1.22
C ILE A 85 -1.94 6.47 -2.27
N VAL A 86 -1.14 7.44 -1.82
CA VAL A 86 -0.22 8.24 -2.64
C VAL A 86 1.19 7.67 -2.54
N PRO A 87 1.97 7.61 -3.64
CA PRO A 87 3.36 7.15 -3.57
C PRO A 87 4.19 7.95 -2.56
N ASP A 88 4.97 7.26 -1.72
CA ASP A 88 5.72 7.88 -0.61
C ASP A 88 6.68 8.98 -1.10
N ASN A 89 7.27 8.81 -2.27
CA ASN A 89 8.21 9.76 -2.84
C ASN A 89 7.53 11.05 -3.35
N ASP A 90 6.25 10.97 -3.67
CA ASP A 90 5.46 12.11 -4.17
C ASP A 90 4.44 12.63 -3.14
N PHE A 91 4.49 12.12 -1.91
CA PHE A 91 3.62 12.55 -0.83
C PHE A 91 3.99 13.97 -0.37
N GLY A 92 3.16 14.95 -0.74
CA GLY A 92 3.38 16.36 -0.45
C GLY A 92 2.96 16.78 0.94
N SER A 93 2.97 18.09 1.18
CA SER A 93 2.51 18.66 2.43
C SER A 93 0.99 18.74 2.47
N VAL A 94 0.37 18.16 3.48
CA VAL A 94 -1.08 18.23 3.73
C VAL A 94 -1.61 19.68 3.91
N PHE A 95 -0.73 20.64 4.11
CA PHE A 95 -1.08 22.07 4.27
C PHE A 95 -0.85 22.88 2.98
N ALA A 96 -0.28 22.27 1.93
CA ALA A 96 -0.06 22.98 0.67
C ALA A 96 -1.34 23.01 -0.16
N PRO A 97 -1.61 24.07 -0.93
CA PRO A 97 -2.69 24.07 -1.91
C PRO A 97 -2.48 22.95 -2.94
N LEU A 98 -3.56 22.31 -3.36
CA LEU A 98 -3.57 21.21 -4.36
C LEU A 98 -3.06 19.85 -3.84
N HIS A 99 -2.92 19.66 -2.53
CA HIS A 99 -2.55 18.39 -1.90
C HIS A 99 -3.74 17.81 -1.14
N TYR A 100 -4.87 17.67 -1.84
CA TYR A 100 -6.11 17.13 -1.26
C TYR A 100 -5.96 15.66 -0.88
N GLU A 101 -5.31 14.89 -1.73
CA GLU A 101 -5.14 13.46 -1.56
C GLU A 101 -4.33 13.14 -0.29
N GLU A 102 -3.28 13.90 -0.04
CA GLU A 102 -2.46 13.74 1.17
C GLU A 102 -3.22 14.14 2.43
N ALA A 103 -4.08 15.17 2.33
CA ALA A 103 -4.87 15.64 3.47
C ALA A 103 -5.91 14.61 3.97
N VAL A 104 -6.35 13.72 3.07
CA VAL A 104 -7.29 12.63 3.36
C VAL A 104 -6.66 11.26 3.23
N SER A 105 -5.36 11.16 3.39
CA SER A 105 -4.58 9.92 3.41
C SER A 105 -4.25 9.48 4.83
N ALA A 106 -4.02 8.19 5.04
CA ALA A 106 -3.52 7.66 6.31
C ALA A 106 -2.04 8.01 6.59
N GLY A 107 -1.35 8.65 5.64
CA GLY A 107 0.00 9.17 5.80
C GLY A 107 1.01 8.67 4.78
N LYS A 108 2.20 9.27 4.80
CA LYS A 108 3.24 9.17 3.79
C LYS A 108 3.64 7.74 3.41
N ASN A 109 3.72 6.82 4.37
CA ASN A 109 4.23 5.46 4.13
C ASN A 109 3.11 4.46 3.80
N THR A 110 1.90 4.93 3.50
CA THR A 110 0.75 4.06 3.25
C THR A 110 0.96 3.22 2.00
N ALA A 111 1.43 3.82 0.91
CA ALA A 111 1.64 3.12 -0.35
C ALA A 111 2.72 2.03 -0.25
N SER A 112 3.89 2.35 0.30
CA SER A 112 4.97 1.38 0.48
C SER A 112 4.57 0.21 1.39
N ASN A 113 3.81 0.47 2.44
CA ASN A 113 3.29 -0.57 3.34
C ASN A 113 2.32 -1.51 2.60
N ILE A 114 1.41 -0.96 1.79
CA ILE A 114 0.44 -1.72 1.00
C ILE A 114 1.14 -2.58 -0.05
N VAL A 115 2.04 -2.01 -0.86
CA VAL A 115 2.76 -2.79 -1.87
C VAL A 115 3.62 -3.87 -1.22
N SER A 116 4.30 -3.57 -0.11
CA SER A 116 5.05 -4.56 0.66
C SER A 116 4.16 -5.69 1.20
N ALA A 117 2.93 -5.37 1.60
CA ALA A 117 1.96 -6.37 2.04
C ALA A 117 1.54 -7.28 0.88
N PHE A 118 1.28 -6.75 -0.31
CA PHE A 118 0.98 -7.55 -1.50
C PHE A 118 2.13 -8.46 -1.91
N ILE A 119 3.37 -7.98 -1.90
CA ILE A 119 4.55 -8.80 -2.18
C ILE A 119 4.61 -10.00 -1.22
N ARG A 120 4.48 -9.76 0.09
CA ARG A 120 4.47 -10.83 1.10
C ARG A 120 3.30 -11.80 0.94
N LEU A 121 2.13 -11.29 0.58
CA LEU A 121 0.93 -12.09 0.39
C LEU A 121 1.07 -13.00 -0.84
N LYS A 122 1.56 -12.46 -1.95
CA LYS A 122 1.83 -13.21 -3.19
C LYS A 122 2.86 -14.32 -2.94
N ASP A 123 3.97 -14.00 -2.29
CA ASP A 123 4.99 -15.00 -1.93
C ASP A 123 4.45 -16.16 -1.09
N ARG A 124 3.52 -15.87 -0.17
CA ARG A 124 2.87 -16.93 0.63
C ARG A 124 1.96 -17.79 -0.21
N ALA A 125 1.15 -17.18 -1.08
CA ALA A 125 0.23 -17.91 -1.95
C ALA A 125 0.99 -18.84 -2.91
N ASP A 126 2.07 -18.37 -3.52
CA ASP A 126 2.88 -19.17 -4.43
C ASP A 126 3.51 -20.39 -3.74
N LYS A 127 3.99 -20.22 -2.51
CA LYS A 127 4.52 -21.33 -1.70
C LYS A 127 3.45 -22.36 -1.32
N PHE A 128 2.20 -21.92 -1.15
CA PHE A 128 1.08 -22.80 -0.84
C PHE A 128 0.70 -23.66 -2.04
N THR A 129 0.59 -23.06 -3.21
CA THR A 129 0.26 -23.74 -4.48
C THR A 129 1.29 -24.80 -4.84
N VAL A 130 2.59 -24.53 -4.62
CA VAL A 130 3.66 -25.50 -4.88
C VAL A 130 3.52 -26.73 -3.97
N LYS A 131 3.15 -26.54 -2.69
CA LYS A 131 2.95 -27.68 -1.77
C LYS A 131 1.77 -28.57 -2.18
N GLU A 132 0.65 -27.98 -2.58
CA GLU A 132 -0.52 -28.75 -3.02
C GLU A 132 -0.21 -29.57 -4.28
N SER A 133 0.50 -29.00 -5.25
CA SER A 133 0.89 -29.73 -6.48
C SER A 133 1.82 -30.91 -6.21
N GLN A 134 2.67 -30.84 -5.18
CA GLN A 134 3.56 -31.96 -4.78
C GLN A 134 2.79 -33.09 -4.09
N ILE A 135 1.77 -32.78 -3.30
CA ILE A 135 0.94 -33.79 -2.61
C ILE A 135 0.06 -34.57 -3.59
N MET A 136 -0.38 -33.95 -4.68
CA MET A 136 -1.25 -34.57 -5.68
C MET A 136 -0.50 -35.47 -6.68
N THR A 137 0.83 -35.51 -6.64
CA THR A 137 1.70 -36.33 -7.52
C THR A 137 2.29 -37.55 -6.84
N GLU A 138 2.04 -37.77 -5.56
CA GLU A 138 2.33 -39.01 -4.79
C GLU A 138 1.07 -39.89 -4.65
#